data_eaf5afe850cf793e3bb0e98ffba0da25
#
_entry.id   eaf5afe850cf793e3bb0e98ffba0da25
#
_cell.length_a   1.000
_cell.length_b   1.000
_cell.length_c   1.000
_cell.angle_alpha   90.00
_cell.angle_beta   90.00
_cell.angle_gamma   90.00
#
_symmetry.space_group_name_H-M   'P 1'
#
loop_
_entity.id
_entity.type
_entity.pdbx_description
1 polymer ?
#
loop_
_entity_poly.entity_id
_entity_poly.type
_entity_poly.pdbx_seq_one_letter_code
_entity_poly.pdbx_strand_id
1 'polypeptide(L)'
;APQVVGGLKLFAMPTEDGKLTPEMILSQLYNIGSEHRAQPSVVYISQTTEYGTCYTTDEIRAICETAHAHGMKVFVDGARLSNAAAYLNATFKEMILETGVDMVSFGGTKNGMMMGECLIAFDKELASSLRFLRKVGLQTASKMRFISAQFIALLSDNLYLNNARQANAMAKQLADELITLSIQPIYD
;
A
#
# COMPACT_ATOMS: atom_id res chain seq x y z
N ALA A 1 -7.35 -9.16 11.59
CA ALA A 1 -8.24 -8.07 12.02
C ALA A 1 -9.28 -7.69 10.94
N PRO A 2 -8.95 -7.47 9.63
CA PRO A 2 -9.93 -7.02 8.63
C PRO A 2 -11.14 -7.94 8.49
N GLN A 3 -10.95 -9.26 8.54
CA GLN A 3 -12.05 -10.22 8.44
C GLN A 3 -13.07 -10.06 9.56
N VAL A 4 -12.60 -9.86 10.79
CA VAL A 4 -13.48 -9.73 11.97
C VAL A 4 -14.18 -8.36 11.99
N VAL A 5 -13.39 -7.29 11.84
CA VAL A 5 -13.91 -5.91 11.94
C VAL A 5 -14.76 -5.52 10.72
N GLY A 6 -14.32 -5.92 9.53
CA GLY A 6 -15.01 -5.59 8.27
C GLY A 6 -16.04 -6.61 7.83
N GLY A 7 -16.14 -7.77 8.49
CA GLY A 7 -16.99 -8.87 8.02
C GLY A 7 -16.57 -9.40 6.64
N LEU A 8 -15.29 -9.30 6.32
CA LEU A 8 -14.74 -9.64 5.01
C LEU A 8 -14.20 -11.07 4.98
N LYS A 9 -14.11 -11.65 3.79
CA LYS A 9 -13.29 -12.83 3.53
C LYS A 9 -12.00 -12.40 2.84
N LEU A 10 -10.84 -12.76 3.43
CA LEU A 10 -9.54 -12.60 2.77
C LEU A 10 -9.18 -13.88 2.04
N PHE A 11 -8.87 -13.75 0.75
CA PHE A 11 -8.27 -14.79 -0.06
C PHE A 11 -6.75 -14.54 -0.03
N ALA A 12 -6.07 -15.17 0.93
CA ALA A 12 -4.62 -15.06 1.04
C ALA A 12 -3.96 -15.88 -0.07
N MET A 13 -3.08 -15.22 -0.81
CA MET A 13 -2.34 -15.86 -1.90
C MET A 13 -0.89 -16.12 -1.41
N PRO A 14 -0.41 -17.36 -1.46
CA PRO A 14 0.99 -17.64 -1.17
C PRO A 14 1.87 -17.02 -2.27
N THR A 15 2.91 -16.32 -1.86
CA THR A 15 3.88 -15.67 -2.73
C THR A 15 5.28 -15.96 -2.24
N GLU A 16 6.28 -15.97 -3.11
CA GLU A 16 7.67 -16.15 -2.72
C GLU A 16 8.27 -14.84 -2.17
N ASP A 17 7.93 -13.71 -2.78
CA ASP A 17 8.48 -12.38 -2.50
C ASP A 17 7.47 -11.38 -1.89
N GLY A 18 6.27 -11.85 -1.55
CA GLY A 18 5.19 -11.01 -1.02
C GLY A 18 4.41 -10.23 -2.07
N LYS A 19 4.71 -10.39 -3.37
CA LYS A 19 4.01 -9.69 -4.45
C LYS A 19 2.95 -10.57 -5.11
N LEU A 20 1.75 -10.01 -5.33
CA LEU A 20 0.72 -10.61 -6.17
C LEU A 20 1.05 -10.39 -7.64
N THR A 21 0.60 -11.33 -8.47
CA THR A 21 0.64 -11.20 -9.93
C THR A 21 -0.77 -11.23 -10.53
N PRO A 22 -0.97 -10.76 -11.77
CA PRO A 22 -2.23 -10.90 -12.49
C PRO A 22 -2.78 -12.34 -12.49
N GLU A 23 -1.93 -13.34 -12.69
CA GLU A 23 -2.32 -14.75 -12.74
C GLU A 23 -2.90 -15.24 -11.40
N MET A 24 -2.34 -14.76 -10.27
CA MET A 24 -2.87 -15.06 -8.95
C MET A 24 -4.27 -14.48 -8.76
N ILE A 25 -4.52 -13.26 -9.25
CA ILE A 25 -5.85 -12.63 -9.22
C ILE A 25 -6.82 -13.46 -10.06
N LEU A 26 -6.43 -13.80 -11.29
CA LEU A 26 -7.25 -14.61 -12.21
C LEU A 26 -7.60 -15.97 -11.61
N SER A 27 -6.72 -16.57 -10.82
CA SER A 27 -6.96 -17.83 -10.13
C SER A 27 -8.13 -17.79 -9.15
N GLN A 28 -8.58 -16.59 -8.72
CA GLN A 28 -9.71 -16.43 -7.79
C GLN A 28 -11.03 -16.15 -8.48
N LEU A 29 -11.06 -16.01 -9.80
CA LEU A 29 -12.28 -15.69 -10.57
C LEU A 29 -13.35 -16.78 -10.49
N TYR A 30 -12.98 -18.03 -10.20
CA TYR A 30 -13.94 -19.12 -10.01
C TYR A 30 -14.91 -18.87 -8.83
N ASN A 31 -14.63 -17.91 -7.98
CA ASN A 31 -15.53 -17.50 -6.89
C ASN A 31 -16.66 -16.58 -7.39
N ILE A 32 -16.44 -15.87 -8.50
CA ILE A 32 -17.39 -14.87 -9.01
C ILE A 32 -18.68 -15.56 -9.49
N GLY A 33 -19.82 -15.01 -9.06
CA GLY A 33 -21.16 -15.49 -9.41
C GLY A 33 -21.64 -16.74 -8.66
N SER A 34 -20.79 -17.34 -7.81
CA SER A 34 -21.21 -18.46 -6.97
C SER A 34 -21.89 -17.94 -5.69
N GLU A 35 -23.14 -18.29 -5.46
CA GLU A 35 -23.90 -17.93 -4.26
C GLU A 35 -23.34 -18.56 -2.96
N HIS A 36 -22.54 -19.61 -3.10
CA HIS A 36 -21.91 -20.31 -1.98
C HIS A 36 -20.56 -19.73 -1.55
N ARG A 37 -20.09 -18.65 -2.21
CA ARG A 37 -18.75 -18.13 -2.04
C ARG A 37 -18.75 -16.63 -1.83
N ALA A 38 -17.77 -16.15 -1.04
CA ALA A 38 -17.50 -14.73 -0.95
C ALA A 38 -17.02 -14.21 -2.32
N GLN A 39 -17.54 -13.06 -2.73
CA GLN A 39 -17.24 -12.48 -4.03
C GLN A 39 -15.98 -11.61 -3.93
N PRO A 40 -14.92 -11.89 -4.71
CA PRO A 40 -13.74 -11.03 -4.76
C PRO A 40 -14.13 -9.68 -5.35
N SER A 41 -13.83 -8.62 -4.61
CA SER A 41 -14.23 -7.24 -4.98
C SER A 41 -13.06 -6.26 -4.87
N VAL A 42 -12.00 -6.63 -4.14
CA VAL A 42 -10.83 -5.78 -3.93
C VAL A 42 -9.57 -6.62 -4.00
N VAL A 43 -8.60 -6.15 -4.77
CA VAL A 43 -7.22 -6.60 -4.72
C VAL A 43 -6.47 -5.69 -3.74
N TYR A 44 -5.83 -6.29 -2.74
CA TYR A 44 -5.05 -5.60 -1.73
C TYR A 44 -3.57 -5.95 -1.90
N ILE A 45 -2.73 -4.93 -2.05
CA ILE A 45 -1.27 -5.07 -2.09
C ILE A 45 -0.60 -4.09 -1.12
N SER A 46 0.60 -4.39 -0.68
CA SER A 46 1.42 -3.49 0.15
C SER A 46 2.62 -2.96 -0.64
N GLN A 47 2.82 -1.65 -0.63
CA GLN A 47 3.95 -1.00 -1.30
C GLN A 47 4.78 -0.20 -0.28
N THR A 48 6.00 -0.62 0.08
CA THR A 48 6.64 -1.91 -0.21
C THR A 48 5.98 -3.05 0.55
N THR A 49 6.29 -4.30 0.17
CA THR A 49 5.86 -5.48 0.93
C THR A 49 6.54 -5.53 2.31
N GLU A 50 6.08 -6.42 3.18
CA GLU A 50 6.71 -6.62 4.49
C GLU A 50 8.11 -7.27 4.41
N TYR A 51 8.43 -7.90 3.28
CA TYR A 51 9.76 -8.44 3.01
C TYR A 51 10.73 -7.37 2.48
N GLY A 52 10.26 -6.15 2.21
CA GLY A 52 11.04 -5.08 1.62
C GLY A 52 11.06 -5.07 0.09
N THR A 53 10.46 -6.06 -0.56
CA THR A 53 10.33 -6.09 -2.02
C THR A 53 9.40 -4.98 -2.51
N CYS A 54 9.65 -4.49 -3.71
CA CYS A 54 8.95 -3.32 -4.27
C CYS A 54 8.29 -3.68 -5.59
N TYR A 55 7.00 -3.36 -5.73
CA TYR A 55 6.36 -3.41 -7.04
C TYR A 55 6.86 -2.28 -7.92
N THR A 56 7.18 -2.58 -9.17
CA THR A 56 7.37 -1.57 -10.20
C THR A 56 6.04 -0.92 -10.59
N THR A 57 6.09 0.24 -11.24
CA THR A 57 4.88 0.91 -11.76
C THR A 57 4.13 0.04 -12.78
N ASP A 58 4.85 -0.74 -13.58
CA ASP A 58 4.25 -1.63 -14.58
C ASP A 58 3.57 -2.85 -13.93
N GLU A 59 4.15 -3.41 -12.86
CA GLU A 59 3.49 -4.47 -12.09
C GLU A 59 2.19 -3.98 -11.45
N ILE A 60 2.20 -2.79 -10.84
CA ILE A 60 0.98 -2.21 -10.25
C ILE A 60 -0.06 -1.96 -11.35
N ARG A 61 0.33 -1.42 -12.50
CA ARG A 61 -0.56 -1.20 -13.65
C ARG A 61 -1.19 -2.49 -14.13
N ALA A 62 -0.41 -3.54 -14.31
CA ALA A 62 -0.92 -4.85 -14.75
C ALA A 62 -1.92 -5.45 -13.75
N ILE A 63 -1.69 -5.27 -12.44
CA ILE A 63 -2.62 -5.66 -11.38
C ILE A 63 -3.92 -4.85 -11.50
N CYS A 64 -3.84 -3.52 -11.67
CA CYS A 64 -5.01 -2.65 -11.80
C CYS A 64 -5.83 -3.01 -13.03
N GLU A 65 -5.20 -3.16 -14.19
CA GLU A 65 -5.87 -3.55 -15.43
C GLU A 65 -6.60 -4.88 -15.28
N THR A 66 -5.94 -5.87 -14.68
CA THR A 66 -6.54 -7.20 -14.44
C THR A 66 -7.72 -7.11 -13.47
N ALA A 67 -7.56 -6.41 -12.35
CA ALA A 67 -8.62 -6.24 -11.37
C ALA A 67 -9.84 -5.53 -11.98
N HIS A 68 -9.63 -4.43 -12.67
CA HIS A 68 -10.69 -3.62 -13.29
C HIS A 68 -11.43 -4.37 -14.40
N ALA A 69 -10.72 -5.17 -15.21
CA ALA A 69 -11.34 -6.01 -16.24
C ALA A 69 -12.37 -7.00 -15.65
N HIS A 70 -12.28 -7.30 -14.35
CA HIS A 70 -13.16 -8.22 -13.64
C HIS A 70 -14.02 -7.52 -12.56
N GLY A 71 -14.16 -6.20 -12.63
CA GLY A 71 -15.02 -5.40 -11.74
C GLY A 71 -14.51 -5.27 -10.30
N MET A 72 -13.25 -5.61 -10.05
CA MET A 72 -12.60 -5.44 -8.76
C MET A 72 -11.90 -4.08 -8.67
N LYS A 73 -11.77 -3.57 -7.44
CA LYS A 73 -10.99 -2.37 -7.11
C LYS A 73 -9.61 -2.74 -6.60
N VAL A 74 -8.67 -1.80 -6.67
CA VAL A 74 -7.31 -1.99 -6.15
C VAL A 74 -7.05 -1.03 -4.99
N PHE A 75 -6.67 -1.60 -3.85
CA PHE A 75 -6.23 -0.89 -2.67
C PHE A 75 -4.75 -1.15 -2.42
N VAL A 76 -3.98 -0.07 -2.23
CA VAL A 76 -2.57 -0.14 -1.86
C VAL A 76 -2.37 0.28 -0.41
N ASP A 77 -1.83 -0.62 0.40
CA ASP A 77 -1.27 -0.26 1.70
C ASP A 77 0.09 0.42 1.48
N GLY A 78 0.10 1.73 1.69
CA GLY A 78 1.26 2.59 1.50
C GLY A 78 1.95 2.97 2.81
N ALA A 79 1.93 2.10 3.82
CA ALA A 79 2.65 2.34 5.07
C ALA A 79 4.15 2.63 4.86
N ARG A 80 4.72 2.18 3.73
CA ARG A 80 6.11 2.42 3.31
C ARG A 80 6.21 3.02 1.90
N LEU A 81 5.16 3.75 1.49
CA LEU A 81 5.07 4.30 0.13
C LEU A 81 6.23 5.25 -0.20
N SER A 82 6.70 6.01 0.78
CA SER A 82 7.85 6.91 0.61
C SER A 82 9.13 6.16 0.30
N ASN A 83 9.34 4.99 0.92
CA ASN A 83 10.51 4.14 0.64
C ASN A 83 10.46 3.59 -0.78
N ALA A 84 9.28 3.17 -1.25
CA ALA A 84 9.08 2.73 -2.62
C ALA A 84 9.35 3.87 -3.62
N ALA A 85 8.82 5.07 -3.36
CA ALA A 85 9.04 6.25 -4.21
C ALA A 85 10.53 6.60 -4.31
N ALA A 86 11.26 6.54 -3.18
CA ALA A 86 12.70 6.78 -3.15
C ALA A 86 13.49 5.70 -3.92
N TYR A 87 13.09 4.43 -3.80
CA TYR A 87 13.74 3.31 -4.47
C TYR A 87 13.53 3.34 -5.98
N LEU A 88 12.27 3.53 -6.41
CA LEU A 88 11.89 3.57 -7.82
C LEU A 88 12.27 4.89 -8.50
N ASN A 89 12.67 5.90 -7.74
CA ASN A 89 12.82 7.28 -8.20
C ASN A 89 11.57 7.77 -8.97
N ALA A 90 10.40 7.44 -8.44
CA ALA A 90 9.10 7.76 -9.02
C ALA A 90 8.28 8.63 -8.06
N THR A 91 7.44 9.48 -8.60
CA THR A 91 6.48 10.26 -7.83
C THR A 91 5.29 9.39 -7.37
N PHE A 92 4.61 9.79 -6.32
CA PHE A 92 3.36 9.12 -5.92
C PHE A 92 2.30 9.13 -7.02
N LYS A 93 2.30 10.18 -7.87
CA LYS A 93 1.40 10.27 -9.01
C LYS A 93 1.66 9.16 -10.03
N GLU A 94 2.93 8.98 -10.43
CA GLU A 94 3.33 7.94 -11.38
C GLU A 94 3.09 6.54 -10.83
N MET A 95 3.42 6.33 -9.54
CA MET A 95 3.37 5.01 -8.93
C MET A 95 1.95 4.57 -8.55
N ILE A 96 1.05 5.51 -8.24
CA ILE A 96 -0.28 5.21 -7.69
C ILE A 96 -1.40 5.68 -8.61
N LEU A 97 -1.45 6.97 -8.93
CA LEU A 97 -2.59 7.52 -9.70
C LEU A 97 -2.56 7.07 -11.16
N GLU A 98 -1.42 7.14 -11.81
CA GLU A 98 -1.26 6.80 -13.24
C GLU A 98 -1.23 5.29 -13.51
N THR A 99 -1.09 4.48 -12.47
CA THR A 99 -1.21 3.01 -12.56
C THR A 99 -2.64 2.51 -12.47
N GLY A 100 -3.58 3.36 -12.03
CA GLY A 100 -4.99 3.02 -11.92
C GLY A 100 -5.45 2.55 -10.53
N VAL A 101 -4.64 2.72 -9.49
CA VAL A 101 -5.03 2.41 -8.11
C VAL A 101 -6.27 3.21 -7.71
N ASP A 102 -7.28 2.54 -7.13
CA ASP A 102 -8.55 3.19 -6.72
C ASP A 102 -8.44 3.87 -5.36
N MET A 103 -7.65 3.30 -4.45
CA MET A 103 -7.46 3.82 -3.11
C MET A 103 -6.09 3.44 -2.55
N VAL A 104 -5.50 4.35 -1.78
CA VAL A 104 -4.22 4.12 -1.10
C VAL A 104 -4.26 4.63 0.33
N SER A 105 -3.68 3.88 1.27
CA SER A 105 -3.28 4.45 2.55
C SER A 105 -1.86 5.02 2.45
N PHE A 106 -1.65 6.22 3.00
CA PHE A 106 -0.33 6.82 3.10
C PHE A 106 0.06 6.94 4.55
N GLY A 107 1.07 6.16 4.94
CA GLY A 107 1.56 6.11 6.31
C GLY A 107 2.66 7.14 6.56
N GLY A 108 2.45 8.02 7.53
CA GLY A 108 3.45 8.98 7.97
C GLY A 108 4.32 8.47 9.12
N THR A 109 3.83 7.53 9.92
CA THR A 109 4.48 7.06 11.16
C THR A 109 5.85 6.42 10.90
N LYS A 110 5.97 5.65 9.81
CA LYS A 110 7.25 5.01 9.42
C LYS A 110 8.19 5.93 8.64
N ASN A 111 7.80 7.20 8.48
CA ASN A 111 8.55 8.19 7.70
C ASN A 111 8.87 9.47 8.49
N GLY A 112 8.75 9.44 9.82
CA GLY A 112 9.14 10.54 10.70
C GLY A 112 8.01 11.29 11.41
N MET A 113 6.74 10.94 11.16
CA MET A 113 5.62 11.44 11.97
C MET A 113 5.53 10.70 13.30
N MET A 114 5.06 11.38 14.33
CA MET A 114 4.75 10.74 15.60
C MET A 114 3.61 9.74 15.46
N MET A 115 2.58 10.11 14.70
CA MET A 115 1.41 9.27 14.39
C MET A 115 0.63 9.87 13.23
N GLY A 116 -0.03 9.05 12.46
CA GLY A 116 -0.98 9.47 11.44
C GLY A 116 -0.94 8.64 10.18
N GLU A 117 -2.14 8.30 9.72
CA GLU A 117 -2.38 7.64 8.45
C GLU A 117 -3.35 8.48 7.63
N CYS A 118 -3.13 8.56 6.34
CA CYS A 118 -4.00 9.26 5.40
C CYS A 118 -4.58 8.23 4.42
N LEU A 119 -5.90 8.21 4.28
CA LEU A 119 -6.57 7.40 3.28
C LEU A 119 -6.98 8.29 2.11
N ILE A 120 -6.55 7.95 0.91
CA ILE A 120 -6.79 8.71 -0.31
C ILE A 120 -7.57 7.81 -1.28
N ALA A 121 -8.78 8.23 -1.65
CA ALA A 121 -9.58 7.57 -2.67
C ALA A 121 -9.60 8.44 -3.94
N PHE A 122 -9.32 7.83 -5.08
CA PHE A 122 -9.36 8.47 -6.39
C PHE A 122 -10.74 8.33 -7.05
N ASP A 123 -11.53 7.36 -6.59
CA ASP A 123 -12.92 7.17 -6.97
C ASP A 123 -13.84 7.97 -6.04
N LYS A 124 -14.72 8.81 -6.62
CA LYS A 124 -15.64 9.68 -5.88
C LYS A 124 -16.72 8.88 -5.12
N GLU A 125 -17.13 7.74 -5.64
CA GLU A 125 -18.11 6.88 -5.01
C GLU A 125 -17.53 6.27 -3.73
N LEU A 126 -16.33 5.70 -3.82
CA LEU A 126 -15.59 5.22 -2.65
C LEU A 126 -15.35 6.34 -1.63
N ALA A 127 -14.94 7.51 -2.09
CA ALA A 127 -14.66 8.66 -1.23
C ALA A 127 -15.87 9.12 -0.41
N SER A 128 -17.09 8.99 -0.96
CA SER A 128 -18.32 9.49 -0.33
C SER A 128 -18.60 8.88 1.04
N SER A 129 -18.26 7.61 1.23
CA SER A 129 -18.50 6.85 2.46
C SER A 129 -17.40 7.01 3.51
N LEU A 130 -16.20 7.42 3.13
CA LEU A 130 -15.02 7.41 4.01
C LEU A 130 -15.17 8.26 5.26
N ARG A 131 -15.82 9.43 5.16
CA ARG A 131 -16.07 10.31 6.32
C ARG A 131 -16.93 9.64 7.40
N PHE A 132 -17.91 8.82 7.00
CA PHE A 132 -18.76 8.10 7.90
C PHE A 132 -18.03 6.90 8.52
N LEU A 133 -17.33 6.12 7.69
CA LEU A 133 -16.51 4.98 8.13
C LEU A 133 -15.44 5.43 9.12
N ARG A 134 -14.77 6.57 8.86
CA ARG A 134 -13.81 7.17 9.80
C ARG A 134 -14.45 7.48 11.14
N LYS A 135 -15.68 8.01 11.14
CA LYS A 135 -16.40 8.35 12.39
C LYS A 135 -16.83 7.10 13.14
N VAL A 136 -17.40 6.12 12.45
CA VAL A 136 -17.82 4.83 13.04
C VAL A 136 -16.61 4.06 13.56
N GLY A 137 -15.49 4.08 12.82
CA GLY A 137 -14.23 3.46 13.21
C GLY A 137 -13.46 4.19 14.30
N LEU A 138 -14.06 5.23 14.93
CA LEU A 138 -13.45 6.05 16.00
C LEU A 138 -12.13 6.73 15.58
N GLN A 139 -11.91 6.91 14.28
CA GLN A 139 -10.69 7.52 13.72
C GLN A 139 -10.81 9.05 13.52
N THR A 140 -11.80 9.67 14.15
CA THR A 140 -11.96 11.14 14.19
C THR A 140 -11.47 11.65 15.53
N ALA A 141 -10.17 11.84 15.66
CA ALA A 141 -9.58 12.36 16.87
C ALA A 141 -9.98 13.83 17.10
N SER A 142 -10.12 14.23 18.37
CA SER A 142 -10.21 15.64 18.72
C SER A 142 -8.90 16.35 18.31
N LYS A 143 -9.02 17.58 17.82
CA LYS A 143 -7.86 18.40 17.42
C LYS A 143 -7.01 17.75 16.29
N MET A 144 -7.68 17.23 15.24
CA MET A 144 -7.03 16.67 14.07
C MET A 144 -5.93 17.55 13.45
N ARG A 145 -5.96 18.87 13.71
CA ARG A 145 -4.93 19.81 13.25
C ARG A 145 -3.51 19.43 13.66
N PHE A 146 -3.31 18.75 14.78
CA PHE A 146 -1.98 18.30 15.22
C PHE A 146 -1.47 17.12 14.36
N ILE A 147 -2.37 16.29 13.84
CA ILE A 147 -2.04 15.24 12.89
C ILE A 147 -1.81 15.85 11.51
N SER A 148 -2.72 16.74 11.07
CA SER A 148 -2.60 17.41 9.77
C SER A 148 -1.33 18.25 9.64
N ALA A 149 -0.91 18.93 10.71
CA ALA A 149 0.33 19.71 10.72
C ALA A 149 1.57 18.82 10.48
N GLN A 150 1.58 17.60 11.00
CA GLN A 150 2.67 16.66 10.74
C GLN A 150 2.72 16.23 9.26
N PHE A 151 1.57 15.99 8.62
CA PHE A 151 1.52 15.73 7.18
C PHE A 151 1.99 16.93 6.36
N ILE A 152 1.61 18.15 6.74
CA ILE A 152 2.08 19.37 6.07
C ILE A 152 3.61 19.44 6.15
N ALA A 153 4.17 19.25 7.35
CA ALA A 153 5.63 19.27 7.54
C ALA A 153 6.32 18.15 6.74
N LEU A 154 5.81 16.93 6.80
CA LEU A 154 6.40 15.77 6.13
C LEU A 154 6.40 15.93 4.61
N LEU A 155 5.34 16.49 4.03
CA LEU A 155 5.18 16.65 2.59
C LEU A 155 5.82 17.94 2.05
N SER A 156 6.27 18.85 2.94
CA SER A 156 6.99 20.06 2.55
C SER A 156 8.45 19.75 2.22
N ASP A 157 9.01 20.46 1.26
CA ASP A 157 10.44 20.44 0.90
C ASP A 157 11.01 19.03 0.66
N ASN A 158 10.18 18.10 0.19
CA ASN A 158 10.54 16.70 -0.05
C ASN A 158 11.06 15.97 1.20
N LEU A 159 10.69 16.40 2.42
CA LEU A 159 11.17 15.77 3.65
C LEU A 159 10.85 14.27 3.68
N TYR A 160 9.64 13.86 3.26
CA TYR A 160 9.26 12.46 3.16
C TYR A 160 10.22 11.62 2.30
N LEU A 161 10.69 12.20 1.20
CA LEU A 161 11.60 11.54 0.27
C LEU A 161 13.04 11.48 0.81
N ASN A 162 13.48 12.54 1.49
CA ASN A 162 14.79 12.58 2.13
C ASN A 162 14.89 11.56 3.26
N ASN A 163 13.86 11.47 4.11
CA ASN A 163 13.77 10.46 5.17
C ASN A 163 13.81 9.04 4.59
N ALA A 164 13.05 8.80 3.52
CA ALA A 164 12.99 7.50 2.86
C ALA A 164 14.33 7.12 2.21
N ARG A 165 14.99 8.05 1.52
CA ARG A 165 16.34 7.83 0.94
C ARG A 165 17.37 7.46 2.01
N GLN A 166 17.36 8.17 3.14
CA GLN A 166 18.25 7.85 4.26
C GLN A 166 17.97 6.46 4.83
N ALA A 167 16.68 6.11 5.04
CA ALA A 167 16.30 4.78 5.54
C ALA A 167 16.72 3.67 4.57
N ASN A 168 16.47 3.84 3.27
CA ASN A 168 16.88 2.88 2.25
C ASN A 168 18.40 2.73 2.18
N ALA A 169 19.16 3.83 2.29
CA ALA A 169 20.63 3.79 2.29
C ALA A 169 21.17 3.02 3.51
N MET A 170 20.59 3.22 4.69
CA MET A 170 21.00 2.48 5.89
C MET A 170 20.64 0.99 5.81
N ALA A 171 19.47 0.66 5.26
CA ALA A 171 19.09 -0.74 5.04
C ALA A 171 20.06 -1.43 4.06
N LYS A 172 20.42 -0.74 2.97
CA LYS A 172 21.41 -1.27 2.02
C LYS A 172 22.78 -1.44 2.67
N GLN A 173 23.25 -0.47 3.43
CA GLN A 173 24.52 -0.60 4.15
C GLN A 173 24.53 -1.82 5.07
N LEU A 174 23.44 -2.02 5.84
CA LEU A 174 23.30 -3.19 6.71
C LEU A 174 23.35 -4.50 5.89
N ALA A 175 22.64 -4.57 4.77
CA ALA A 175 22.65 -5.74 3.91
C ALA A 175 24.04 -6.02 3.36
N ASP A 176 24.76 -5.00 2.86
CA ASP A 176 26.10 -5.13 2.32
C ASP A 176 27.11 -5.62 3.40
N GLU A 177 27.00 -5.12 4.63
CA GLU A 177 27.83 -5.57 5.75
C GLU A 177 27.52 -7.01 6.17
N LEU A 178 26.24 -7.42 6.20
CA LEU A 178 25.84 -8.80 6.49
C LEU A 178 26.39 -9.78 5.45
N ILE A 179 26.40 -9.41 4.18
CA ILE A 179 26.98 -10.22 3.10
C ILE A 179 28.47 -10.48 3.38
N THR A 180 29.23 -9.51 3.88
CA THR A 180 30.64 -9.69 4.23
C THR A 180 30.85 -10.72 5.37
N LEU A 181 29.81 -10.90 6.19
CA LEU A 181 29.77 -11.91 7.26
C LEU A 181 29.17 -13.25 6.80
N SER A 182 28.99 -13.45 5.49
CA SER A 182 28.37 -14.63 4.89
C SER A 182 26.90 -14.83 5.29
N ILE A 183 26.20 -13.77 5.68
CA ILE A 183 24.77 -13.75 5.92
C ILE A 183 24.11 -13.15 4.69
N GLN A 184 23.40 -13.97 3.92
CA GLN A 184 22.73 -13.50 2.70
C GLN A 184 21.31 -13.01 3.02
N PRO A 185 20.91 -11.82 2.55
CA PRO A 185 19.50 -11.43 2.52
C PRO A 185 18.70 -12.43 1.69
N ILE A 186 17.44 -12.62 2.04
CA ILE A 186 16.54 -13.51 1.27
C ILE A 186 16.09 -12.80 -0.03
N TYR A 187 15.98 -11.48 0.02
CA TYR A 187 15.58 -10.63 -1.09
C TYR A 187 16.59 -9.50 -1.28
N ASP A 188 16.80 -9.12 -2.54
CA ASP A 188 17.69 -7.99 -2.94
C ASP A 188 16.97 -6.63 -2.82
#